data_04aecacbd26fe7a1af418aeab3bd8dbf
#
_entry.id   04aecacbd26fe7a1af418aeab3bd8dbf
#
_cell.length_a   1.000
_cell.length_b   1.000
_cell.length_c   1.000
_cell.angle_alpha   90.00
_cell.angle_beta   90.00
_cell.angle_gamma   90.00
#
_symmetry.space_group_name_H-M   'P 1'
#
loop_
_entity.id
_entity.type
_entity.pdbx_description
1 polymer ?
#
loop_
_entity_poly.entity_id
_entity_poly.type
_entity_poly.pdbx_seq_one_letter_code
_entity_poly.pdbx_strand_id
1 'polypeptide(L)'
;VTEEHYRVVFTDEADKQLKKLDKAVRRRILLAIAKLEGEPRPTGVKKLKGSSDRWRVRVGDWRIVYKIEDGQLVVLVVAVGHRSKVYKDT
;
A
#
# COMPACT_ATOMS: atom_id res chain seq x y z
N VAL A 1 2.70 -26.96 -0.48
CA VAL A 1 3.38 -25.71 -0.68
C VAL A 1 2.98 -24.73 0.40
N THR A 2 3.95 -24.24 1.09
CA THR A 2 3.69 -23.22 2.09
C THR A 2 3.77 -21.87 1.40
N GLU A 3 2.67 -21.19 1.39
CA GLU A 3 2.65 -19.84 0.87
C GLU A 3 2.83 -18.88 2.02
N GLU A 4 3.76 -17.96 1.84
CA GLU A 4 3.97 -16.93 2.83
C GLU A 4 2.85 -15.94 2.75
N HIS A 5 2.25 -15.67 3.89
CA HIS A 5 1.23 -14.64 3.99
C HIS A 5 1.76 -13.50 4.81
N TYR A 6 1.70 -12.33 4.23
CA TYR A 6 2.11 -11.12 4.92
C TYR A 6 0.94 -10.56 5.70
N ARG A 7 1.23 -10.01 6.87
CA ARG A 7 0.22 -9.31 7.64
C ARG A 7 0.26 -7.84 7.27
N VAL A 8 -0.90 -7.26 7.04
CA VAL A 8 -0.99 -5.85 6.69
C VAL A 8 -1.20 -5.02 7.94
N VAL A 9 -0.38 -3.99 8.09
CA VAL A 9 -0.44 -3.06 9.21
C VAL A 9 -0.50 -1.66 8.61
N PHE A 10 -1.23 -0.76 9.25
CA PHE A 10 -1.39 0.61 8.79
C PHE A 10 -0.75 1.57 9.76
N THR A 11 -0.06 2.59 9.23
CA THR A 11 0.34 3.71 10.09
C THR A 11 -0.90 4.53 10.43
N ASP A 12 -0.79 5.36 11.46
CA ASP A 12 -1.90 6.24 11.83
C ASP A 12 -2.29 7.15 10.67
N GLU A 13 -1.29 7.62 9.93
CA GLU A 13 -1.53 8.49 8.78
C GLU A 13 -2.33 7.77 7.70
N ALA A 14 -1.92 6.55 7.36
CA ALA A 14 -2.62 5.76 6.35
C ALA A 14 -4.05 5.47 6.78
N ASP A 15 -4.24 5.14 8.05
CA ASP A 15 -5.57 4.85 8.57
C ASP A 15 -6.49 6.07 8.46
N LYS A 16 -5.96 7.25 8.80
CA LYS A 16 -6.73 8.48 8.67
C LYS A 16 -7.09 8.78 7.22
N GLN A 17 -6.14 8.55 6.33
CA GLN A 17 -6.39 8.79 4.91
C GLN A 17 -7.47 7.87 4.37
N LEU A 18 -7.46 6.61 4.78
CA LEU A 18 -8.48 5.67 4.37
C LEU A 18 -9.87 6.08 4.85
N LYS A 19 -9.95 6.55 6.09
CA LYS A 19 -11.25 6.93 6.66
C LYS A 19 -11.87 8.13 5.96
N LYS A 20 -11.06 8.94 5.31
CA LYS A 20 -11.56 10.12 4.59
C LYS A 20 -12.08 9.79 3.19
N LEU A 21 -11.81 8.60 2.69
CA LEU A 21 -12.24 8.22 1.35
C LEU A 21 -13.71 7.85 1.35
N ASP A 22 -14.37 8.10 0.21
CA ASP A 22 -15.74 7.64 0.11
C ASP A 22 -15.77 6.11 0.09
N LYS A 23 -16.93 5.56 0.35
CA LYS A 23 -17.06 4.12 0.59
C LYS A 23 -16.59 3.28 -0.59
N ALA A 24 -16.94 3.70 -1.81
CA ALA A 24 -16.59 2.93 -2.99
C ALA A 24 -15.09 2.90 -3.24
N VAL A 25 -14.44 4.06 -3.10
CA VAL A 25 -13.00 4.15 -3.30
C VAL A 25 -12.27 3.37 -2.21
N ARG A 26 -12.71 3.53 -0.97
CA ARG A 26 -12.08 2.81 0.14
C ARG A 26 -12.14 1.31 -0.05
N ARG A 27 -13.29 0.81 -0.52
CA ARG A 27 -13.45 -0.61 -0.77
C ARG A 27 -12.48 -1.12 -1.82
N ARG A 28 -12.32 -0.39 -2.91
CA ARG A 28 -11.38 -0.76 -3.96
C ARG A 28 -9.95 -0.81 -3.45
N ILE A 29 -9.59 0.19 -2.66
CA ILE A 29 -8.24 0.25 -2.10
C ILE A 29 -8.00 -0.87 -1.11
N LEU A 30 -8.98 -1.16 -0.25
CA LEU A 30 -8.83 -2.26 0.70
C LEU A 30 -8.70 -3.60 0.01
N LEU A 31 -9.42 -3.80 -1.10
CA LEU A 31 -9.27 -5.05 -1.86
C LEU A 31 -7.87 -5.16 -2.47
N ALA A 32 -7.33 -4.06 -2.96
CA ALA A 32 -5.97 -4.06 -3.49
C ALA A 32 -4.95 -4.34 -2.39
N ILE A 33 -5.15 -3.77 -1.22
CA ILE A 33 -4.26 -4.00 -0.08
C ILE A 33 -4.32 -5.46 0.34
N ALA A 34 -5.51 -6.05 0.33
CA ALA A 34 -5.66 -7.45 0.72
C ALA A 34 -4.83 -8.37 -0.19
N LYS A 35 -4.70 -8.03 -1.45
CA LYS A 35 -3.90 -8.84 -2.36
C LYS A 35 -2.42 -8.79 -2.02
N LEU A 36 -1.97 -7.75 -1.35
CA LEU A 36 -0.57 -7.65 -0.94
C LEU A 36 -0.21 -8.68 0.13
N GLU A 37 -1.19 -9.24 0.81
CA GLU A 37 -0.93 -10.27 1.80
C GLU A 37 -0.32 -11.52 1.17
N GLY A 38 -0.77 -11.86 -0.03
CA GLY A 38 -0.23 -13.01 -0.73
C GLY A 38 0.88 -12.66 -1.69
N GLU A 39 0.90 -11.43 -2.18
CA GLU A 39 1.91 -10.99 -3.13
C GLU A 39 2.25 -9.52 -2.90
N PRO A 40 3.20 -9.25 -2.03
CA PRO A 40 3.53 -7.86 -1.69
C PRO A 40 4.21 -7.07 -2.81
N ARG A 41 4.70 -7.76 -3.83
CA ARG A 41 5.30 -7.11 -4.99
C ARG A 41 4.57 -7.53 -6.27
N PRO A 42 3.30 -7.09 -6.43
CA PRO A 42 2.53 -7.52 -7.61
C PRO A 42 3.05 -6.88 -8.89
N THR A 43 2.60 -7.40 -10.02
CA THR A 43 2.93 -6.83 -11.32
C THR A 43 2.51 -5.36 -11.35
N GLY A 44 3.41 -4.50 -11.81
CA GLY A 44 3.13 -3.07 -11.90
C GLY A 44 3.50 -2.27 -10.68
N VAL A 45 3.93 -2.93 -9.60
CA VAL A 45 4.42 -2.21 -8.44
C VAL A 45 5.75 -1.54 -8.77
N LYS A 46 5.99 -0.37 -8.19
CA LYS A 46 7.24 0.36 -8.42
C LYS A 46 7.84 0.78 -7.11
N LYS A 47 9.17 0.72 -7.06
CA LYS A 47 9.91 1.19 -5.92
C LYS A 47 10.05 2.70 -6.02
N LEU A 48 9.85 3.42 -4.91
CA LEU A 48 9.93 4.87 -4.93
C LEU A 48 11.38 5.31 -5.00
N LYS A 49 11.60 6.35 -5.80
CA LYS A 49 12.93 6.96 -5.90
C LYS A 49 13.27 7.63 -4.58
N GLY A 50 14.53 7.55 -4.20
CA GLY A 50 15.00 8.18 -2.99
C GLY A 50 14.65 7.44 -1.73
N SER A 51 14.01 6.30 -1.85
CA SER A 51 13.66 5.47 -0.71
C SER A 51 14.07 4.04 -1.01
N SER A 52 14.79 3.42 -0.10
CA SER A 52 15.28 2.06 -0.32
C SER A 52 14.23 1.00 0.01
N ASP A 53 13.18 1.38 0.75
CA ASP A 53 12.26 0.39 1.29
C ASP A 53 10.78 0.67 1.01
N ARG A 54 10.46 1.66 0.21
CA ARG A 54 9.07 2.01 -0.07
C ARG A 54 8.66 1.59 -1.46
N TRP A 55 7.45 1.10 -1.55
CA TRP A 55 6.87 0.62 -2.79
C TRP A 55 5.56 1.34 -3.03
N ARG A 56 5.14 1.39 -4.28
CA ARG A 56 3.92 2.06 -4.67
C ARG A 56 3.13 1.16 -5.59
N VAL A 57 1.83 1.02 -5.31
CA VAL A 57 0.93 0.31 -6.20
C VAL A 57 -0.21 1.25 -6.58
N ARG A 58 -0.65 1.12 -7.82
CA ARG A 58 -1.66 1.99 -8.39
C ARG A 58 -3.03 1.32 -8.36
N VAL A 59 -4.04 2.09 -7.94
CA VAL A 59 -5.44 1.64 -7.95
C VAL A 59 -6.24 2.78 -8.59
N GLY A 60 -6.44 2.72 -9.92
CA GLY A 60 -7.06 3.81 -10.63
C GLY A 60 -6.25 5.09 -10.50
N ASP A 61 -6.87 6.16 -10.01
CA ASP A 61 -6.16 7.42 -9.76
C ASP A 61 -5.57 7.50 -8.37
N TRP A 62 -5.61 6.41 -7.64
CA TRP A 62 -5.15 6.38 -6.26
C TRP A 62 -3.85 5.62 -6.17
N ARG A 63 -3.08 5.90 -5.12
CA ARG A 63 -1.79 5.26 -4.87
C ARG A 63 -1.75 4.76 -3.45
N ILE A 64 -1.14 3.61 -3.29
CA ILE A 64 -0.87 3.05 -1.97
C ILE A 64 0.64 2.95 -1.86
N VAL A 65 1.20 3.60 -0.83
CA VAL A 65 2.63 3.54 -0.55
C VAL A 65 2.82 2.66 0.67
N TYR A 66 3.73 1.72 0.57
CA TYR A 66 3.91 0.76 1.66
C TYR A 66 5.36 0.30 1.73
N LYS A 67 5.70 -0.26 2.87
CA LYS A 67 7.00 -0.90 3.09
C LYS A 67 6.78 -2.39 3.25
N ILE A 68 7.80 -3.17 2.90
CA ILE A 68 7.74 -4.62 3.03
C ILE A 68 8.82 -5.05 4.02
N GLU A 69 8.39 -5.71 5.08
CA GLU A 69 9.32 -6.29 6.06
C GLU A 69 9.32 -7.79 5.84
N ASP A 70 10.21 -8.25 4.97
CA ASP A 70 10.22 -9.66 4.57
C ASP A 70 10.52 -10.60 5.74
N GLY A 71 11.41 -10.19 6.62
CA GLY A 71 11.77 -11.03 7.75
C GLY A 71 10.64 -11.26 8.73
N GLN A 72 9.69 -10.34 8.78
CA GLN A 72 8.53 -10.43 9.68
C GLN A 72 7.25 -10.76 8.94
N LEU A 73 7.30 -10.84 7.61
CA LEU A 73 6.12 -11.05 6.77
C LEU A 73 5.06 -9.99 7.04
N VAL A 74 5.48 -8.73 7.00
CA VAL A 74 4.60 -7.59 7.26
C VAL A 74 4.63 -6.63 6.08
N VAL A 75 3.45 -6.17 5.68
CA VAL A 75 3.30 -5.06 4.75
C VAL A 75 2.78 -3.87 5.56
N LEU A 76 3.59 -2.84 5.65
CA LEU A 76 3.21 -1.64 6.40
C LEU A 76 2.75 -0.57 5.42
N VAL A 77 1.45 -0.29 5.42
CA VAL A 77 0.89 0.74 4.57
C VAL A 77 1.15 2.10 5.21
N VAL A 78 1.93 2.94 4.54
CA VAL A 78 2.34 4.22 5.11
C VAL A 78 1.54 5.40 4.57
N ALA A 79 0.96 5.26 3.37
CA ALA A 79 0.17 6.36 2.82
C ALA A 79 -0.81 5.82 1.79
N VAL A 80 -1.97 6.47 1.72
CA VAL A 80 -2.99 6.22 0.72
C VAL A 80 -3.49 7.57 0.26
N GLY A 81 -3.52 7.81 -1.04
CA GLY A 81 -4.02 9.09 -1.50
C GLY A 81 -4.14 9.17 -2.99
N HIS A 82 -4.73 10.28 -3.43
CA HIS A 82 -4.83 10.57 -4.84
C HIS A 82 -3.43 10.79 -5.41
N ARG A 83 -3.24 10.40 -6.67
CA ARG A 83 -1.91 10.46 -7.29
C ARG A 83 -1.22 11.80 -7.16
N SER A 84 -2.01 12.89 -7.21
CA SER A 84 -1.44 14.23 -7.16
C SER A 84 -0.89 14.57 -5.78
N LYS A 85 -1.42 13.94 -4.73
CA LYS A 85 -1.00 14.23 -3.36
C LYS A 85 0.08 13.30 -2.87
N VAL A 86 -0.01 12.03 -3.25
CA VAL A 86 0.96 11.04 -2.76
C VAL A 86 2.35 11.35 -3.30
N TYR A 87 2.44 11.81 -4.53
CA TYR A 87 3.73 12.11 -5.13
C TYR A 87 4.45 13.27 -4.49
N LYS A 88 3.71 14.18 -3.86
CA LYS A 88 4.35 15.35 -3.25
C LYS A 88 5.12 15.00 -1.99
N ASP A 89 4.79 13.87 -1.39
CA ASP A 89 5.38 13.49 -0.11
C ASP A 89 6.53 12.50 -0.26
N THR A 90 6.97 12.27 -1.48
CA THR A 90 8.04 11.31 -1.72
C THR A 90 9.26 11.93 -2.37
#